data_0c5c4188151bdacac9ef816c50a2cc2a
#
_entry.id   0c5c4188151bdacac9ef816c50a2cc2a
#
_cell.length_a   1.000
_cell.length_b   1.000
_cell.length_c   1.000
_cell.angle_alpha   90.00
_cell.angle_beta   90.00
_cell.angle_gamma   90.00
#
_symmetry.space_group_name_H-M   'P 1'
#
loop_
_entity.id
_entity.type
_entity.pdbx_description
1 polymer ?
#
loop_
_entity_poly.entity_id
_entity_poly.type
_entity_poly.pdbx_seq_one_letter_code
_entity_poly.pdbx_strand_id
1 'polypeptide(L)'
;MCIRDRPIYVVEKLNRERLTKPKQSRTNLFYEEARLPAAERASLSDYRGSGYDRGHNAPAGDMSDERSMAQSFSLANMMPQARQNNQGIWAKNVEEPTRQYAKRIDGDIYVYTGSVGKVGSIGSNHVTVPEYLFKLIYDPSRNLAWAYWIQNTDDAPMMAPISYQDLALKTGIDFHLPASVATSSKPMHVRPERWNATRPFHGFKNYQP
;
A
#
# COMPACT_ATOMS: atom_id res chain seq x y z
N MET A 1 19.57 -8.91 0.91
CA MET A 1 18.35 -9.02 1.73
C MET A 1 17.39 -9.91 0.97
N CYS A 2 17.09 -11.10 1.49
CA CYS A 2 16.28 -12.08 0.75
C CYS A 2 14.82 -11.67 0.75
N ILE A 3 14.29 -11.36 -0.42
CA ILE A 3 12.84 -11.31 -0.67
C ILE A 3 12.41 -12.77 -0.70
N ARG A 4 12.03 -13.34 0.45
CA ARG A 4 11.65 -14.77 0.49
C ARG A 4 10.19 -15.03 0.19
N ASP A 5 9.32 -14.03 0.28
CA ASP A 5 7.88 -14.28 0.26
C ASP A 5 7.03 -13.06 -0.08
N ARG A 6 7.54 -11.86 0.13
CA ARG A 6 6.86 -10.58 -0.13
C ARG A 6 7.87 -9.46 -0.32
N PRO A 7 7.52 -8.36 -0.99
CA PRO A 7 8.41 -7.22 -1.11
C PRO A 7 8.61 -6.54 0.25
N ILE A 8 9.80 -5.99 0.47
CA ILE A 8 10.04 -5.12 1.62
C ILE A 8 9.24 -3.85 1.46
N TYR A 9 9.33 -3.25 0.28
CA TYR A 9 8.47 -2.19 -0.20
C TYR A 9 8.46 -2.15 -1.73
N VAL A 10 7.43 -1.52 -2.28
CA VAL A 10 7.29 -1.20 -3.69
C VAL A 10 7.23 0.30 -3.83
N VAL A 11 7.89 0.85 -4.85
CA VAL A 11 7.86 2.29 -5.16
C VAL A 11 7.04 2.52 -6.41
N GLU A 12 6.14 3.47 -6.36
CA GLU A 12 5.40 3.95 -7.51
C GLU A 12 5.51 5.47 -7.66
N LYS A 13 5.50 5.92 -8.89
CA LYS A 13 5.46 7.34 -9.25
C LYS A 13 4.06 7.69 -9.70
N LEU A 14 3.43 8.63 -9.00
CA LEU A 14 2.07 9.09 -9.28
C LEU A 14 2.07 10.57 -9.63
N ASN A 15 1.19 10.95 -10.55
CA ASN A 15 0.92 12.34 -10.93
C ASN A 15 -0.50 12.49 -11.47
N ARG A 16 -0.92 13.74 -11.68
CA ARG A 16 -2.25 14.07 -12.21
C ARG A 16 -2.49 13.42 -13.57
N GLU A 17 -1.54 13.54 -14.49
CA GLU A 17 -1.68 13.00 -15.84
C GLU A 17 -2.00 11.50 -15.83
N ARG A 18 -1.20 10.72 -15.09
CA ARG A 18 -1.38 9.27 -14.97
C ARG A 18 -2.74 8.91 -14.37
N LEU A 19 -3.13 9.58 -13.27
CA LEU A 19 -4.32 9.25 -12.49
C LEU A 19 -5.63 9.79 -13.09
N THR A 20 -5.58 10.65 -14.11
CA THR A 20 -6.76 11.17 -14.83
C THR A 20 -7.01 10.46 -16.15
N LYS A 21 -6.10 9.58 -16.60
CA LYS A 21 -6.35 8.71 -17.75
C LYS A 21 -7.58 7.83 -17.53
N PRO A 22 -8.25 7.39 -18.61
CA PRO A 22 -9.35 6.43 -18.50
C PRO A 22 -8.94 5.21 -17.67
N LYS A 23 -9.78 4.84 -16.72
CA LYS A 23 -9.49 3.68 -15.86
C LYS A 23 -9.46 2.41 -16.67
N GLN A 24 -8.40 1.63 -16.47
CA GLN A 24 -8.31 0.28 -17.00
C GLN A 24 -9.23 -0.67 -16.24
N SER A 25 -9.82 -1.62 -16.94
CA SER A 25 -10.61 -2.67 -16.30
C SER A 25 -9.70 -3.54 -15.43
N ARG A 26 -10.11 -3.76 -14.19
CA ARG A 26 -9.39 -4.62 -13.26
C ARG A 26 -9.47 -6.07 -13.73
N THR A 27 -8.31 -6.73 -13.95
CA THR A 27 -8.27 -8.10 -14.47
C THR A 27 -8.47 -9.17 -13.41
N ASN A 28 -8.06 -8.93 -12.18
CA ASN A 28 -7.99 -9.91 -11.08
C ASN A 28 -7.17 -11.18 -11.42
N LEU A 29 -6.32 -11.14 -12.42
CA LEU A 29 -5.50 -12.25 -12.89
C LEU A 29 -4.18 -12.27 -12.11
N PHE A 30 -4.24 -12.72 -10.86
CA PHE A 30 -3.05 -12.88 -10.03
C PHE A 30 -2.15 -13.99 -10.56
N TYR A 31 -0.84 -13.77 -10.49
CA TYR A 31 0.16 -14.73 -10.95
C TYR A 31 1.41 -14.74 -10.06
N GLU A 32 2.08 -15.88 -10.05
CA GLU A 32 3.35 -16.08 -9.37
C GLU A 32 4.48 -15.40 -10.14
N GLU A 33 5.42 -14.77 -9.44
CA GLU A 33 6.54 -14.06 -10.06
C GLU A 33 7.63 -15.04 -10.51
N ALA A 34 7.56 -15.45 -11.76
CA ALA A 34 8.47 -16.46 -12.31
C ALA A 34 9.95 -16.05 -12.35
N ARG A 35 10.24 -14.74 -12.23
CA ARG A 35 11.62 -14.23 -12.15
C ARG A 35 12.26 -14.49 -10.79
N LEU A 36 11.47 -14.80 -9.76
CA LEU A 36 11.98 -15.21 -8.46
C LEU A 36 12.16 -16.73 -8.42
N PRO A 37 13.20 -17.24 -7.74
CA PRO A 37 13.34 -18.67 -7.49
C PRO A 37 12.09 -19.25 -6.82
N ALA A 38 11.73 -20.49 -7.18
CA ALA A 38 10.52 -21.12 -6.64
C ALA A 38 10.48 -21.19 -5.10
N ALA A 39 11.66 -21.34 -4.47
CA ALA A 39 11.79 -21.37 -3.01
C ALA A 39 11.67 -19.99 -2.33
N GLU A 40 11.61 -18.91 -3.11
CA GLU A 40 11.62 -17.52 -2.61
C GLU A 40 10.38 -16.74 -3.06
N ARG A 41 9.40 -17.39 -3.66
CA ARG A 41 8.19 -16.73 -4.14
C ARG A 41 6.93 -17.29 -3.49
N ALA A 42 5.94 -16.43 -3.30
CA ALA A 42 4.60 -16.83 -2.94
C ALA A 42 3.91 -17.54 -4.11
N SER A 43 3.05 -18.49 -3.81
CA SER A 43 2.16 -19.15 -4.76
C SER A 43 0.70 -18.73 -4.53
N LEU A 44 -0.14 -18.92 -5.56
CA LEU A 44 -1.57 -18.66 -5.43
C LEU A 44 -2.24 -19.55 -4.37
N SER A 45 -1.71 -20.75 -4.18
CA SER A 45 -2.19 -21.71 -3.18
C SER A 45 -1.93 -21.25 -1.74
N ASP A 46 -0.89 -20.43 -1.48
CA ASP A 46 -0.59 -19.94 -0.14
C ASP A 46 -1.70 -19.02 0.40
N TYR A 47 -2.33 -18.25 -0.49
CA TYR A 47 -3.40 -17.33 -0.10
C TYR A 47 -4.78 -17.99 -0.03
N ARG A 48 -4.96 -19.15 -0.70
CA ARG A 48 -6.27 -19.81 -0.76
C ARG A 48 -6.67 -20.34 0.61
N GLY A 49 -7.80 -19.85 1.12
CA GLY A 49 -8.30 -20.27 2.44
C GLY A 49 -7.47 -19.78 3.64
N SER A 50 -6.52 -18.90 3.43
CA SER A 50 -5.63 -18.38 4.47
C SER A 50 -6.31 -17.42 5.46
N GLY A 51 -7.47 -16.86 5.09
CA GLY A 51 -8.13 -15.78 5.84
C GLY A 51 -7.60 -14.37 5.51
N TYR A 52 -6.53 -14.27 4.71
CA TYR A 52 -5.94 -13.00 4.31
C TYR A 52 -6.21 -12.69 2.84
N ASP A 53 -6.37 -11.41 2.54
CA ASP A 53 -6.41 -10.91 1.16
C ASP A 53 -5.00 -10.81 0.57
N ARG A 54 -4.93 -10.83 -0.75
CA ARG A 54 -3.74 -10.41 -1.51
C ARG A 54 -3.70 -8.89 -1.54
N GLY A 55 -3.14 -8.28 -0.49
CA GLY A 55 -3.02 -6.84 -0.35
C GLY A 55 -1.99 -6.28 -1.31
N HIS A 56 -2.38 -5.31 -2.14
CA HIS A 56 -1.48 -4.66 -3.10
C HIS A 56 -0.55 -3.67 -2.39
N ASN A 57 0.75 -3.69 -2.74
CA ASN A 57 1.64 -2.57 -2.40
C ASN A 57 1.41 -1.40 -3.37
N ALA A 58 1.54 -1.63 -4.69
CA ALA A 58 1.12 -0.69 -5.73
C ALA A 58 -0.30 -1.07 -6.19
N PRO A 59 -1.33 -0.27 -5.88
CA PRO A 59 -2.73 -0.65 -6.10
C PRO A 59 -3.11 -0.69 -7.59
N ALA A 60 -3.93 -1.64 -7.98
CA ALA A 60 -4.50 -1.69 -9.33
C ALA A 60 -5.24 -0.39 -9.71
N GLY A 61 -5.82 0.32 -8.72
CA GLY A 61 -6.49 1.62 -8.93
C GLY A 61 -5.58 2.76 -9.39
N ASP A 62 -4.26 2.58 -9.34
CA ASP A 62 -3.27 3.58 -9.74
C ASP A 62 -2.69 3.27 -11.14
N MET A 63 -3.10 2.15 -11.73
CA MET A 63 -2.61 1.72 -13.03
C MET A 63 -3.41 2.35 -14.18
N SER A 64 -2.69 2.95 -15.13
CA SER A 64 -3.26 3.76 -16.23
C SER A 64 -3.19 3.09 -17.60
N ASP A 65 -2.58 1.90 -17.69
CA ASP A 65 -2.44 1.13 -18.92
C ASP A 65 -2.52 -0.38 -18.62
N GLU A 66 -2.79 -1.18 -19.66
CA GLU A 66 -2.99 -2.63 -19.54
C GLU A 66 -1.76 -3.36 -18.98
N ARG A 67 -0.56 -2.94 -19.37
CA ARG A 67 0.68 -3.56 -18.92
C ARG A 67 0.91 -3.33 -17.42
N SER A 68 0.79 -2.09 -16.97
CA SER A 68 0.91 -1.77 -15.55
C SER A 68 -0.20 -2.40 -14.72
N MET A 69 -1.43 -2.46 -15.26
CA MET A 69 -2.55 -3.18 -14.63
C MET A 69 -2.20 -4.66 -14.45
N ALA A 70 -1.75 -5.36 -15.50
CA ALA A 70 -1.36 -6.76 -15.41
C ALA A 70 -0.22 -6.97 -14.41
N GLN A 71 0.82 -6.13 -14.45
CA GLN A 71 1.96 -6.21 -13.53
C GLN A 71 1.56 -6.01 -12.07
N SER A 72 0.53 -5.19 -11.79
CA SER A 72 0.07 -4.97 -10.42
C SER A 72 -0.47 -6.23 -9.75
N PHE A 73 -0.85 -7.27 -10.52
CA PHE A 73 -1.34 -8.55 -10.01
C PHE A 73 -0.26 -9.62 -9.79
N SER A 74 1.03 -9.29 -9.99
CA SER A 74 2.12 -10.17 -9.57
C SER A 74 2.10 -10.39 -8.06
N LEU A 75 2.27 -11.64 -7.60
CA LEU A 75 2.40 -11.92 -6.16
C LEU A 75 3.64 -11.24 -5.53
N ALA A 76 4.63 -10.84 -6.33
CA ALA A 76 5.74 -10.00 -5.87
C ALA A 76 5.31 -8.56 -5.50
N ASN A 77 4.08 -8.15 -5.82
CA ASN A 77 3.46 -6.89 -5.41
C ASN A 77 2.49 -7.07 -4.23
N MET A 78 2.38 -8.28 -3.67
CA MET A 78 1.38 -8.63 -2.68
C MET A 78 1.98 -8.83 -1.29
N MET A 79 1.14 -8.62 -0.29
CA MET A 79 1.37 -9.02 1.10
C MET A 79 0.08 -9.62 1.68
N PRO A 80 0.17 -10.60 2.60
CA PRO A 80 -1.00 -11.05 3.34
C PRO A 80 -1.57 -9.90 4.17
N GLN A 81 -2.78 -9.45 3.84
CA GLN A 81 -3.42 -8.32 4.49
C GLN A 81 -4.76 -8.74 5.08
N ALA A 82 -5.04 -8.31 6.31
CA ALA A 82 -6.33 -8.51 6.96
C ALA A 82 -7.45 -7.92 6.09
N ARG A 83 -8.53 -8.66 5.92
CA ARG A 83 -9.53 -8.37 4.89
C ARG A 83 -10.24 -7.04 5.09
N GLN A 84 -10.69 -6.76 6.32
CA GLN A 84 -11.37 -5.49 6.62
C GLN A 84 -10.41 -4.30 6.54
N ASN A 85 -9.14 -4.52 6.92
CA ASN A 85 -8.09 -3.53 6.72
C ASN A 85 -7.93 -3.21 5.23
N ASN A 86 -7.69 -4.22 4.39
CA ASN A 86 -7.46 -4.07 2.96
C ASN A 86 -8.61 -3.35 2.25
N GLN A 87 -9.83 -3.83 2.42
CA GLN A 87 -11.02 -3.34 1.70
C GLN A 87 -11.63 -2.10 2.35
N GLY A 88 -11.31 -1.83 3.59
CA GLY A 88 -11.83 -0.72 4.40
C GLY A 88 -10.85 0.43 4.55
N ILE A 89 -10.16 0.44 5.70
CA ILE A 89 -9.33 1.56 6.14
C ILE A 89 -8.19 1.86 5.16
N TRP A 90 -7.52 0.82 4.65
CA TRP A 90 -6.41 0.98 3.72
C TRP A 90 -6.87 1.61 2.40
N ALA A 91 -7.87 1.01 1.76
CA ALA A 91 -8.37 1.50 0.48
C ALA A 91 -8.95 2.92 0.57
N LYS A 92 -9.73 3.20 1.64
CA LYS A 92 -10.52 4.44 1.76
C LYS A 92 -9.76 5.59 2.42
N ASN A 93 -8.88 5.29 3.39
CA ASN A 93 -8.24 6.30 4.22
C ASN A 93 -6.74 6.46 3.94
N VAL A 94 -6.14 5.55 3.17
CA VAL A 94 -4.72 5.61 2.79
C VAL A 94 -4.56 5.78 1.29
N GLU A 95 -5.07 4.83 0.48
CA GLU A 95 -4.87 4.85 -0.96
C GLU A 95 -5.65 5.97 -1.64
N GLU A 96 -6.95 6.10 -1.36
CA GLU A 96 -7.75 7.14 -2.01
C GLU A 96 -7.29 8.56 -1.68
N PRO A 97 -6.99 8.95 -0.42
CA PRO A 97 -6.40 10.26 -0.13
C PRO A 97 -5.05 10.49 -0.82
N THR A 98 -4.20 9.46 -0.95
CA THR A 98 -2.93 9.56 -1.68
C THR A 98 -3.17 9.88 -3.16
N ARG A 99 -4.11 9.19 -3.81
CA ARG A 99 -4.54 9.49 -5.19
C ARG A 99 -5.10 10.90 -5.35
N GLN A 100 -5.95 11.32 -4.41
CA GLN A 100 -6.53 12.67 -4.43
C GLN A 100 -5.47 13.76 -4.26
N TYR A 101 -4.47 13.52 -3.42
CA TYR A 101 -3.33 14.42 -3.29
C TYR A 101 -2.55 14.53 -4.61
N ALA A 102 -2.18 13.40 -5.21
CA ALA A 102 -1.43 13.36 -6.47
C ALA A 102 -2.18 14.03 -7.64
N LYS A 103 -3.52 14.01 -7.65
CA LYS A 103 -4.34 14.70 -8.65
C LYS A 103 -4.39 16.21 -8.47
N ARG A 104 -4.12 16.73 -7.27
CA ARG A 104 -4.24 18.17 -6.95
C ARG A 104 -2.94 18.94 -7.09
N ILE A 105 -1.81 18.25 -7.08
CA ILE A 105 -0.50 18.90 -7.18
C ILE A 105 -0.02 18.94 -8.62
N ASP A 106 0.93 19.83 -8.87
CA ASP A 106 1.70 19.85 -10.11
C ASP A 106 3.02 19.09 -9.87
N GLY A 107 3.33 18.15 -10.78
CA GLY A 107 4.51 17.31 -10.68
C GLY A 107 4.22 15.88 -10.19
N ASP A 108 5.29 15.19 -9.85
CA ASP A 108 5.28 13.80 -9.44
C ASP A 108 5.36 13.67 -7.92
N ILE A 109 4.68 12.66 -7.37
CA ILE A 109 4.98 12.13 -6.03
C ILE A 109 5.54 10.72 -6.13
N TYR A 110 6.33 10.35 -5.14
CA TYR A 110 6.85 9.00 -4.99
C TYR A 110 6.20 8.35 -3.77
N VAL A 111 5.64 7.17 -3.98
CA VAL A 111 4.89 6.44 -2.95
C VAL A 111 5.60 5.11 -2.69
N TYR A 112 6.04 4.91 -1.45
CA TYR A 112 6.70 3.69 -0.99
C TYR A 112 5.72 2.93 -0.10
N THR A 113 5.26 1.78 -0.56
CA THR A 113 4.35 0.93 0.21
C THR A 113 5.03 -0.36 0.59
N GLY A 114 4.92 -0.74 1.85
CA GLY A 114 5.53 -1.97 2.34
C GLY A 114 4.96 -2.40 3.69
N SER A 115 5.64 -3.36 4.28
CA SER A 115 5.20 -3.96 5.54
C SER A 115 6.36 -4.46 6.39
N VAL A 116 6.17 -4.48 7.71
CA VAL A 116 7.17 -4.90 8.68
C VAL A 116 6.57 -5.80 9.76
N GLY A 117 7.44 -6.46 10.49
CA GLY A 117 7.07 -7.40 11.54
C GLY A 117 6.58 -8.73 11.00
N LYS A 118 6.24 -9.63 11.90
CA LYS A 118 5.71 -10.96 11.61
C LYS A 118 4.80 -11.41 12.74
N VAL A 119 3.52 -11.65 12.43
CA VAL A 119 2.57 -12.25 13.38
C VAL A 119 2.27 -13.72 13.05
N GLY A 120 2.69 -14.21 11.91
CA GLY A 120 2.47 -15.57 11.46
C GLY A 120 2.93 -15.77 10.02
N SER A 121 2.49 -16.85 9.40
CA SER A 121 2.70 -17.15 7.99
C SER A 121 1.54 -17.92 7.40
N ILE A 122 1.36 -17.84 6.08
CA ILE A 122 0.32 -18.55 5.34
C ILE A 122 0.94 -19.50 4.30
N GLY A 123 0.21 -20.53 3.97
CA GLY A 123 0.54 -21.51 2.92
C GLY A 123 1.78 -22.35 3.18
N SER A 124 2.08 -23.22 2.23
CA SER A 124 3.23 -24.13 2.26
C SER A 124 4.58 -23.43 2.08
N ASN A 125 4.57 -22.26 1.42
CA ASN A 125 5.78 -21.45 1.26
C ASN A 125 6.03 -20.51 2.43
N HIS A 126 5.23 -20.60 3.52
CA HIS A 126 5.38 -19.80 4.74
C HIS A 126 5.43 -18.29 4.49
N VAL A 127 4.57 -17.81 3.59
CA VAL A 127 4.49 -16.36 3.28
C VAL A 127 4.19 -15.58 4.55
N THR A 128 5.06 -14.65 4.90
CA THR A 128 4.98 -13.92 6.17
C THR A 128 3.74 -13.02 6.22
N VAL A 129 2.95 -13.15 7.29
CA VAL A 129 1.91 -12.20 7.64
C VAL A 129 2.54 -11.05 8.41
N PRO A 130 2.57 -9.83 7.85
CA PRO A 130 3.19 -8.69 8.52
C PRO A 130 2.34 -8.19 9.68
N GLU A 131 2.99 -7.59 10.67
CA GLU A 131 2.34 -6.96 11.82
C GLU A 131 1.81 -5.57 11.48
N TYR A 132 2.62 -4.78 10.73
CA TYR A 132 2.28 -3.43 10.32
C TYR A 132 2.45 -3.23 8.83
N LEU A 133 1.62 -2.34 8.29
CA LEU A 133 1.67 -1.83 6.93
C LEU A 133 2.07 -0.37 6.96
N PHE A 134 2.84 0.07 5.98
CA PHE A 134 3.17 1.48 5.82
C PHE A 134 2.99 1.96 4.37
N LYS A 135 2.68 3.22 4.23
CA LYS A 135 2.69 3.94 2.95
C LYS A 135 3.33 5.30 3.17
N LEU A 136 4.56 5.46 2.68
CA LEU A 136 5.31 6.73 2.69
C LEU A 136 5.03 7.48 1.39
N ILE A 137 4.67 8.73 1.50
CA ILE A 137 4.46 9.63 0.38
C ILE A 137 5.55 10.70 0.43
N TYR A 138 6.22 10.91 -0.70
CA TYR A 138 7.21 11.96 -0.88
C TYR A 138 6.82 12.88 -2.03
N ASP A 139 6.66 14.16 -1.75
CA ASP A 139 6.43 15.24 -2.72
C ASP A 139 7.71 16.09 -2.83
N PRO A 140 8.53 15.85 -3.87
CA PRO A 140 9.76 16.61 -4.04
C PRO A 140 9.53 18.10 -4.35
N SER A 141 8.40 18.46 -4.96
CA SER A 141 8.09 19.85 -5.32
C SER A 141 7.91 20.74 -4.08
N ARG A 142 7.49 20.14 -2.97
CA ARG A 142 7.30 20.80 -1.67
C ARG A 142 8.31 20.39 -0.62
N ASN A 143 9.25 19.49 -0.98
CA ASN A 143 10.20 18.89 -0.05
C ASN A 143 9.52 18.30 1.18
N LEU A 144 8.42 17.59 0.96
CA LEU A 144 7.51 17.11 2.00
C LEU A 144 7.39 15.60 1.97
N ALA A 145 7.46 14.96 3.14
CA ALA A 145 7.17 13.54 3.27
C ALA A 145 6.36 13.25 4.55
N TRP A 146 5.45 12.28 4.43
CA TRP A 146 4.67 11.74 5.56
C TRP A 146 4.35 10.28 5.30
N ALA A 147 4.02 9.54 6.35
CA ALA A 147 3.69 8.14 6.21
C ALA A 147 2.43 7.75 6.98
N TYR A 148 1.66 6.84 6.41
CA TYR A 148 0.66 6.07 7.13
C TYR A 148 1.32 4.83 7.73
N TRP A 149 0.93 4.52 8.97
CA TRP A 149 1.41 3.36 9.72
C TRP A 149 0.21 2.69 10.38
N ILE A 150 -0.15 1.50 9.93
CA ILE A 150 -1.39 0.84 10.32
C ILE A 150 -1.11 -0.61 10.67
N GLN A 151 -1.66 -1.08 11.78
CA GLN A 151 -1.61 -2.48 12.19
C GLN A 151 -2.39 -3.33 11.18
N ASN A 152 -1.88 -4.53 10.88
CA ASN A 152 -2.49 -5.44 9.92
C ASN A 152 -3.56 -6.32 10.58
N THR A 153 -4.61 -5.69 11.10
CA THR A 153 -5.76 -6.36 11.72
C THR A 153 -7.08 -5.83 11.15
N ASP A 154 -8.15 -6.60 11.28
CA ASP A 154 -9.47 -6.20 10.76
C ASP A 154 -10.10 -5.03 11.52
N ASP A 155 -9.72 -4.84 12.77
CA ASP A 155 -10.19 -3.79 13.68
C ASP A 155 -9.21 -2.63 13.84
N ALA A 156 -8.18 -2.56 13.00
CA ALA A 156 -7.15 -1.53 13.09
C ALA A 156 -7.78 -0.11 13.05
N PRO A 157 -7.47 0.76 14.03
CA PRO A 157 -7.93 2.14 13.98
C PRO A 157 -7.17 2.96 12.93
N MET A 158 -7.82 3.98 12.38
CA MET A 158 -7.11 4.98 11.58
C MET A 158 -6.25 5.84 12.49
N MET A 159 -4.94 5.83 12.27
CA MET A 159 -3.99 6.67 12.98
C MET A 159 -3.64 7.91 12.15
N ALA A 160 -3.29 9.01 12.83
CA ALA A 160 -2.72 10.18 12.15
C ALA A 160 -1.43 9.78 11.41
N PRO A 161 -1.14 10.40 10.26
CA PRO A 161 0.14 10.20 9.58
C PRO A 161 1.31 10.55 10.50
N ILE A 162 2.40 9.79 10.36
CA ILE A 162 3.65 9.99 11.09
C ILE A 162 4.68 10.68 10.20
N SER A 163 5.74 11.18 10.81
CA SER A 163 6.86 11.78 10.09
C SER A 163 7.68 10.72 9.33
N TYR A 164 8.49 11.17 8.36
CA TYR A 164 9.46 10.30 7.68
C TYR A 164 10.48 9.71 8.66
N GLN A 165 10.95 10.52 9.63
CA GLN A 165 11.89 10.06 10.64
C GLN A 165 11.30 8.94 11.52
N ASP A 166 10.06 9.12 11.97
CA ASP A 166 9.39 8.09 12.76
C ASP A 166 9.24 6.80 11.96
N LEU A 167 8.91 6.90 10.66
CA LEU A 167 8.84 5.71 9.80
C LEU A 167 10.20 5.04 9.67
N ALA A 168 11.27 5.80 9.39
CA ALA A 168 12.62 5.25 9.27
C ALA A 168 13.07 4.54 10.56
N LEU A 169 12.79 5.14 11.73
CA LEU A 169 13.07 4.51 13.02
C LEU A 169 12.25 3.23 13.24
N LYS A 170 10.96 3.23 12.89
CA LYS A 170 10.08 2.06 13.05
C LYS A 170 10.43 0.90 12.12
N THR A 171 10.86 1.22 10.92
CA THR A 171 11.15 0.21 9.88
C THR A 171 12.61 -0.23 9.85
N GLY A 172 13.53 0.61 10.34
CA GLY A 172 14.97 0.45 10.16
C GLY A 172 15.43 0.61 8.71
N ILE A 173 14.59 1.20 7.84
CA ILE A 173 14.85 1.38 6.41
C ILE A 173 15.25 2.82 6.13
N ASP A 174 16.39 3.00 5.45
CA ASP A 174 16.73 4.25 4.79
C ASP A 174 16.09 4.28 3.40
N PHE A 175 15.12 5.16 3.20
CA PHE A 175 14.44 5.35 1.91
C PHE A 175 15.19 6.32 0.99
N HIS A 176 16.38 6.80 1.40
CA HIS A 176 17.24 7.70 0.65
C HIS A 176 16.56 9.00 0.19
N LEU A 177 15.65 9.51 1.00
CA LEU A 177 15.09 10.84 0.76
C LEU A 177 16.12 11.94 1.07
N PRO A 178 16.01 13.14 0.46
CA PRO A 178 16.91 14.26 0.75
C PRO A 178 16.97 14.59 2.25
N ALA A 179 18.14 14.92 2.75
CA ALA A 179 18.35 15.24 4.18
C ALA A 179 17.45 16.40 4.68
N SER A 180 17.08 17.33 3.80
CA SER A 180 16.15 18.42 4.09
C SER A 180 14.75 17.92 4.46
N VAL A 181 14.30 16.80 3.89
CA VAL A 181 13.03 16.15 4.24
C VAL A 181 13.13 15.47 5.59
N ALA A 182 14.26 14.86 5.92
CA ALA A 182 14.50 14.17 7.17
C ALA A 182 14.42 15.10 8.39
N THR A 183 14.69 16.39 8.24
CA THR A 183 14.60 17.39 9.31
C THR A 183 13.24 18.05 9.45
N SER A 184 12.32 17.82 8.52
CA SER A 184 10.95 18.35 8.55
C SER A 184 10.10 17.62 9.59
N SER A 185 10.03 18.19 10.82
CA SER A 185 9.42 17.57 12.00
C SER A 185 7.89 17.75 12.11
N LYS A 186 7.23 18.30 11.10
CA LYS A 186 5.78 18.50 11.16
C LYS A 186 5.09 17.56 10.15
N PRO A 187 4.33 16.55 10.63
CA PRO A 187 3.37 15.90 9.77
C PRO A 187 2.45 17.01 9.23
N MET A 188 2.38 17.14 7.92
CA MET A 188 1.39 18.03 7.35
C MET A 188 0.03 17.46 7.76
N HIS A 189 -0.72 18.23 8.56
CA HIS A 189 -2.16 18.03 8.66
C HIS A 189 -2.72 18.30 7.25
N VAL A 190 -2.74 17.26 6.41
CA VAL A 190 -3.71 17.22 5.34
C VAL A 190 -5.03 17.18 6.07
N ARG A 191 -5.62 18.36 6.32
CA ARG A 191 -6.99 18.42 6.83
C ARG A 191 -7.81 17.64 5.80
N PRO A 192 -8.42 16.50 6.18
CA PRO A 192 -9.52 15.99 5.40
C PRO A 192 -10.55 17.11 5.48
N GLU A 193 -10.86 17.74 4.37
CA GLU A 193 -12.01 18.63 4.35
C GLU A 193 -13.20 17.81 4.85
N ARG A 194 -13.61 18.13 6.08
CA ARG A 194 -14.78 17.62 6.79
C ARG A 194 -15.00 16.11 6.70
N TRP A 195 -14.24 15.38 7.51
CA TRP A 195 -14.69 14.07 7.94
C TRP A 195 -15.89 14.24 8.87
N ASN A 196 -17.10 14.12 8.33
CA ASN A 196 -18.30 13.98 9.16
C ASN A 196 -18.31 12.54 9.71
N ALA A 197 -17.94 12.38 10.96
CA ALA A 197 -17.98 11.12 11.73
C ALA A 197 -19.40 10.55 11.96
N THR A 198 -20.42 11.07 11.27
CA THR A 198 -21.83 10.77 11.54
C THR A 198 -22.57 10.03 10.43
N ARG A 199 -21.88 9.43 9.45
CA ARG A 199 -22.60 8.54 8.53
C ARG A 199 -22.40 7.08 8.94
N PRO A 200 -23.49 6.39 9.35
CA PRO A 200 -23.41 4.96 9.62
C PRO A 200 -23.05 4.20 8.34
N PHE A 201 -22.22 3.19 8.50
CA PHE A 201 -21.75 2.28 7.46
C PHE A 201 -22.97 1.56 6.83
N HIS A 202 -23.34 1.90 5.60
CA HIS A 202 -24.28 1.10 4.82
C HIS A 202 -23.45 0.05 4.05
N GLY A 203 -23.54 -1.18 4.52
CA GLY A 203 -22.89 -2.34 3.93
C GLY A 203 -23.18 -2.49 2.44
N PHE A 204 -22.16 -2.85 1.67
CA PHE A 204 -22.33 -3.23 0.28
C PHE A 204 -23.18 -4.49 0.18
N LYS A 205 -24.42 -4.34 -0.35
CA LYS A 205 -25.14 -5.47 -0.95
C LYS A 205 -24.53 -5.75 -2.32
N ASN A 206 -24.17 -7.02 -2.53
CA ASN A 206 -23.78 -7.65 -3.78
C ASN A 206 -22.36 -7.43 -4.27
N TYR A 207 -21.42 -8.24 -3.73
CA TYR A 207 -20.32 -8.79 -4.50
C TYR A 207 -20.29 -10.30 -4.21
N GLN A 208 -20.79 -11.09 -5.15
CA GLN A 208 -20.55 -12.53 -5.18
C GLN A 208 -19.18 -12.81 -5.82
N PRO A 209 -18.53 -13.96 -5.44
CA PRO A 209 -17.12 -14.26 -5.71
C PRO A 209 -16.78 -14.44 -7.18
#